data_b62a801977f5a6331eef82d2324894df
#
_entry.id   b62a801977f5a6331eef82d2324894df
#
_cell.length_a   1.000
_cell.length_b   1.000
_cell.length_c   1.000
_cell.angle_alpha   90.00
_cell.angle_beta   90.00
_cell.angle_gamma   90.00
#
_symmetry.space_group_name_H-M   'P 1'
#
loop_
_entity.id
_entity.type
_entity.pdbx_description
1 polymer ?
#
loop_
_entity_poly.entity_id
_entity_poly.type
_entity_poly.pdbx_seq_one_letter_code
_entity_poly.pdbx_strand_id
1 'polypeptide(L)'
;QGRNEAYQAGDLLKEAGYTFDIAYTSVLKRAIRTLWHVQDKMDLMYLPVVHSWRLNERHYGALSGLNKAETAAKFGDDQVLVWRRSYDTPPPALEPTDERAPFDDPRYAKVPREQLPLTECLKDTVARVLPLWNESIAPAVRAGKQVLIAAHGNSLRALIKYLDGISDSDIVGLNIPNGVPLVYELDENLKPIQHYYLGDQDAIAMAQAAVAKQGKAG
;
A
#
# COMPACT_ATOMS: atom_id res chain seq x y z
N GLN A 1 -8.18 16.79 -1.76
CA GLN A 1 -6.94 16.51 -1.02
C GLN A 1 -6.10 15.50 -1.80
N GLY A 2 -6.46 14.23 -1.94
CA GLY A 2 -5.63 13.18 -2.55
C GLY A 2 -5.12 13.45 -3.97
N ARG A 3 -5.84 14.23 -4.80
CA ARG A 3 -5.33 14.65 -6.11
C ARG A 3 -4.12 15.59 -5.98
N ASN A 4 -4.20 16.57 -5.10
CA ASN A 4 -3.12 17.51 -4.89
C ASN A 4 -1.88 16.82 -4.33
N GLU A 5 -2.06 15.88 -3.41
CA GLU A 5 -0.97 15.06 -2.88
C GLU A 5 -0.29 14.24 -3.98
N ALA A 6 -1.06 13.66 -4.90
CA ALA A 6 -0.52 12.91 -6.04
C ALA A 6 0.24 13.80 -7.03
N TYR A 7 -0.25 15.01 -7.33
CA TYR A 7 0.46 15.99 -8.16
C TYR A 7 1.75 16.46 -7.49
N GLN A 8 1.71 16.77 -6.19
CA GLN A 8 2.91 17.15 -5.43
C GLN A 8 3.95 16.03 -5.43
N ALA A 9 3.54 14.77 -5.29
CA ALA A 9 4.44 13.63 -5.40
C ALA A 9 5.13 13.57 -6.77
N GLY A 10 4.38 13.82 -7.85
CA GLY A 10 4.93 13.89 -9.21
C GLY A 10 5.92 15.05 -9.38
N ASP A 11 5.60 16.22 -8.84
CA ASP A 11 6.51 17.38 -8.86
C ASP A 11 7.81 17.08 -8.11
N LEU A 12 7.74 16.51 -6.90
CA LEU A 12 8.92 16.14 -6.10
C LEU A 12 9.82 15.15 -6.82
N LEU A 13 9.23 14.12 -7.47
CA LEU A 13 9.99 13.14 -8.24
C LEU A 13 10.67 13.78 -9.45
N LYS A 14 9.96 14.64 -10.18
CA LYS A 14 10.49 15.35 -11.36
C LYS A 14 11.61 16.30 -10.98
N GLU A 15 11.44 17.10 -9.95
CA GLU A 15 12.42 18.05 -9.43
C GLU A 15 13.69 17.36 -8.92
N ALA A 16 13.55 16.18 -8.30
CA ALA A 16 14.66 15.35 -7.86
C ALA A 16 15.35 14.59 -9.01
N GLY A 17 14.89 14.74 -10.25
CA GLY A 17 15.50 14.14 -11.44
C GLY A 17 15.21 12.66 -11.63
N TYR A 18 14.20 12.11 -10.97
CA TYR A 18 13.80 10.71 -11.16
C TYR A 18 13.13 10.51 -12.53
N THR A 19 13.36 9.33 -13.08
CA THR A 19 12.62 8.78 -14.21
C THR A 19 12.32 7.32 -13.95
N PHE A 20 11.44 6.71 -14.75
CA PHE A 20 11.00 5.33 -14.53
C PHE A 20 10.89 4.59 -15.87
N ASP A 21 11.06 3.26 -15.80
CA ASP A 21 10.93 2.34 -16.94
C ASP A 21 9.64 1.53 -16.89
N ILE A 22 9.07 1.36 -15.72
CA ILE A 22 7.86 0.58 -15.47
C ILE A 22 7.18 1.04 -14.18
N ALA A 23 5.86 1.00 -14.16
CA ALA A 23 5.07 1.28 -12.97
C ALA A 23 4.22 0.08 -12.56
N TYR A 24 4.02 -0.07 -11.25
CA TYR A 24 3.14 -1.06 -10.64
C TYR A 24 2.07 -0.36 -9.81
N THR A 25 0.85 -0.84 -9.89
CA THR A 25 -0.26 -0.32 -9.06
C THR A 25 -1.26 -1.41 -8.74
N SER A 26 -2.18 -1.11 -7.82
CA SER A 26 -3.29 -1.99 -7.49
C SER A 26 -4.40 -1.94 -8.55
N VAL A 27 -5.46 -2.73 -8.35
CA VAL A 27 -6.69 -2.64 -9.16
C VAL A 27 -7.73 -1.70 -8.54
N LEU A 28 -7.40 -1.00 -7.44
CA LEU A 28 -8.28 -0.04 -6.79
C LEU A 28 -8.12 1.36 -7.39
N LYS A 29 -9.25 1.96 -7.75
CA LYS A 29 -9.31 3.24 -8.47
C LYS A 29 -8.46 4.36 -7.86
N ARG A 30 -8.37 4.44 -6.53
CA ARG A 30 -7.62 5.51 -5.86
C ARG A 30 -6.11 5.43 -6.12
N ALA A 31 -5.52 4.23 -6.12
CA ALA A 31 -4.11 4.06 -6.43
C ALA A 31 -3.82 4.28 -7.92
N ILE A 32 -4.70 3.77 -8.80
CA ILE A 32 -4.61 3.99 -10.25
C ILE A 32 -4.64 5.50 -10.56
N ARG A 33 -5.55 6.26 -9.94
CA ARG A 33 -5.62 7.72 -10.14
C ARG A 33 -4.38 8.43 -9.58
N THR A 34 -3.85 8.00 -8.46
CA THR A 34 -2.58 8.52 -7.95
C THR A 34 -1.47 8.32 -8.96
N LEU A 35 -1.33 7.11 -9.51
CA LEU A 35 -0.35 6.83 -10.55
C LEU A 35 -0.55 7.72 -11.79
N TRP A 36 -1.78 7.86 -12.28
CA TRP A 36 -2.07 8.74 -13.43
C TRP A 36 -1.63 10.18 -13.19
N HIS A 37 -1.90 10.74 -12.01
CA HIS A 37 -1.49 12.10 -11.67
C HIS A 37 0.02 12.25 -11.58
N VAL A 38 0.73 11.25 -11.03
CA VAL A 38 2.19 11.25 -11.00
C VAL A 38 2.77 11.17 -12.43
N GLN A 39 2.24 10.26 -13.25
CA GLN A 39 2.68 10.11 -14.65
C GLN A 39 2.43 11.38 -15.47
N ASP A 40 1.27 12.03 -15.30
CA ASP A 40 0.92 13.29 -15.95
C ASP A 40 1.92 14.40 -15.59
N LYS A 41 2.25 14.56 -14.29
CA LYS A 41 3.22 15.54 -13.84
C LYS A 41 4.64 15.31 -14.32
N MET A 42 5.00 14.07 -14.50
CA MET A 42 6.33 13.66 -14.94
C MET A 42 6.45 13.53 -16.47
N ASP A 43 5.38 13.70 -17.23
CA ASP A 43 5.31 13.44 -18.69
C ASP A 43 5.65 11.98 -19.04
N LEU A 44 5.27 11.03 -18.16
CA LEU A 44 5.59 9.60 -18.24
C LEU A 44 4.35 8.72 -18.50
N MET A 45 3.32 9.23 -19.19
CA MET A 45 2.08 8.49 -19.47
C MET A 45 2.29 7.25 -20.35
N TYR A 46 3.39 7.18 -21.06
CA TYR A 46 3.75 6.05 -21.94
C TYR A 46 4.34 4.84 -21.20
N LEU A 47 4.62 4.97 -19.91
CA LEU A 47 5.21 3.86 -19.14
C LEU A 47 4.34 2.61 -19.17
N PRO A 48 4.93 1.42 -19.34
CA PRO A 48 4.24 0.18 -19.06
C PRO A 48 3.74 0.16 -17.62
N VAL A 49 2.46 -0.22 -17.43
CA VAL A 49 1.83 -0.31 -16.10
C VAL A 49 1.35 -1.72 -15.85
N VAL A 50 1.79 -2.30 -14.74
CA VAL A 50 1.30 -3.57 -14.23
C VAL A 50 0.27 -3.32 -13.13
N HIS A 51 -0.98 -3.72 -13.38
CA HIS A 51 -2.04 -3.70 -12.38
C HIS A 51 -2.10 -5.06 -11.69
N SER A 52 -1.99 -5.07 -10.37
CA SER A 52 -2.07 -6.31 -9.60
C SER A 52 -2.92 -6.14 -8.34
N TRP A 53 -3.89 -7.06 -8.15
CA TRP A 53 -4.68 -7.11 -6.93
C TRP A 53 -3.79 -7.35 -5.69
N ARG A 54 -2.62 -7.94 -5.87
CA ARG A 54 -1.65 -8.19 -4.79
C ARG A 54 -1.12 -6.88 -4.16
N LEU A 55 -1.27 -5.75 -4.86
CA LEU A 55 -0.97 -4.41 -4.31
C LEU A 55 -2.20 -3.71 -3.73
N ASN A 56 -3.37 -4.33 -3.69
CA ASN A 56 -4.56 -3.73 -3.08
C ASN A 56 -4.31 -3.37 -1.61
N GLU A 57 -5.11 -2.43 -1.12
CA GLU A 57 -5.21 -2.21 0.32
C GLU A 57 -5.67 -3.48 1.02
N ARG A 58 -5.26 -3.66 2.25
CA ARG A 58 -5.66 -4.76 3.11
C ARG A 58 -7.19 -4.86 3.19
N HIS A 59 -7.71 -6.06 3.08
CA HIS A 59 -9.14 -6.32 3.17
C HIS A 59 -9.58 -6.30 4.64
N TYR A 60 -10.41 -5.34 4.99
CA TYR A 60 -10.87 -5.16 6.37
C TYR A 60 -12.05 -6.06 6.77
N GLY A 61 -12.38 -7.07 5.97
CA GLY A 61 -13.44 -8.04 6.28
C GLY A 61 -14.79 -7.36 6.52
N ALA A 62 -15.51 -7.83 7.51
CA ALA A 62 -16.82 -7.30 7.88
C ALA A 62 -16.78 -5.83 8.34
N LEU A 63 -15.62 -5.27 8.65
CA LEU A 63 -15.45 -3.85 8.99
C LEU A 63 -15.43 -2.94 7.74
N SER A 64 -15.36 -3.50 6.53
CA SER A 64 -15.32 -2.74 5.29
C SER A 64 -16.61 -1.91 5.13
N GLY A 65 -16.43 -0.60 4.89
CA GLY A 65 -17.55 0.33 4.71
C GLY A 65 -18.26 0.79 5.98
N LEU A 66 -17.91 0.23 7.14
CA LEU A 66 -18.50 0.67 8.41
C LEU A 66 -17.84 1.96 8.92
N ASN A 67 -18.63 2.81 9.56
CA ASN A 67 -18.16 3.97 10.27
C ASN A 67 -17.29 3.53 11.47
N LYS A 68 -16.14 4.21 11.67
CA LYS A 68 -15.22 3.89 12.77
C LYS A 68 -15.88 3.98 14.14
N ALA A 69 -16.66 5.04 14.36
CA ALA A 69 -17.35 5.27 15.64
C ALA A 69 -18.41 4.21 15.92
N GLU A 70 -19.19 3.80 14.91
CA GLU A 70 -20.19 2.74 15.04
C GLU A 70 -19.53 1.38 15.31
N THR A 71 -18.39 1.11 14.66
CA THR A 71 -17.64 -0.12 14.90
C THR A 71 -17.07 -0.15 16.31
N ALA A 72 -16.51 0.96 16.79
CA ALA A 72 -16.00 1.09 18.14
C ALA A 72 -17.12 0.95 19.20
N ALA A 73 -18.29 1.56 18.95
CA ALA A 73 -19.46 1.41 19.83
C ALA A 73 -19.96 -0.04 19.93
N LYS A 74 -19.83 -0.81 18.83
CA LYS A 74 -20.29 -2.22 18.78
C LYS A 74 -19.30 -3.20 19.38
N PHE A 75 -18.01 -3.02 19.16
CA PHE A 75 -16.97 -4.00 19.50
C PHE A 75 -15.97 -3.52 20.57
N GLY A 76 -16.06 -2.26 20.98
CA GLY A 76 -15.07 -1.62 21.86
C GLY A 76 -13.83 -1.11 21.11
N ASP A 77 -13.28 -0.01 21.60
CA ASP A 77 -12.11 0.65 20.98
C ASP A 77 -10.88 -0.26 20.94
N ASP A 78 -10.61 -0.98 22.01
CA ASP A 78 -9.45 -1.88 22.13
C ASP A 78 -9.48 -2.99 21.08
N GLN A 79 -10.65 -3.62 20.88
CA GLN A 79 -10.80 -4.68 19.90
C GLN A 79 -10.65 -4.14 18.47
N VAL A 80 -11.21 -2.98 18.18
CA VAL A 80 -11.08 -2.31 16.88
C VAL A 80 -9.62 -1.94 16.62
N LEU A 81 -8.92 -1.46 17.65
CA LEU A 81 -7.49 -1.15 17.56
C LEU A 81 -6.66 -2.39 17.22
N VAL A 82 -6.93 -3.52 17.89
CA VAL A 82 -6.27 -4.81 17.59
C VAL A 82 -6.48 -5.19 16.13
N TRP A 83 -7.70 -5.18 15.62
CA TRP A 83 -7.99 -5.52 14.21
C TRP A 83 -7.34 -4.57 13.21
N ARG A 84 -7.14 -3.32 13.58
CA ARG A 84 -6.54 -2.31 12.70
C ARG A 84 -5.02 -2.31 12.72
N ARG A 85 -4.40 -2.70 13.82
CA ARG A 85 -2.97 -2.52 14.05
C ARG A 85 -2.18 -3.80 14.24
N SER A 86 -2.79 -4.87 14.73
CA SER A 86 -2.12 -6.15 14.90
C SER A 86 -1.52 -6.66 13.59
N TYR A 87 -0.38 -7.32 13.70
CA TYR A 87 0.26 -7.96 12.55
C TYR A 87 -0.51 -9.19 12.07
N ASP A 88 -1.00 -10.02 12.98
CA ASP A 88 -1.52 -11.37 12.73
C ASP A 88 -3.00 -11.60 13.09
N THR A 89 -3.69 -10.58 13.60
CA THR A 89 -5.09 -10.70 14.00
C THR A 89 -6.00 -9.98 12.97
N PRO A 90 -6.68 -10.72 12.07
CA PRO A 90 -7.57 -10.12 11.10
C PRO A 90 -8.90 -9.68 11.73
N PRO A 91 -9.60 -8.72 11.13
CA PRO A 91 -11.01 -8.47 11.42
C PRO A 91 -11.88 -9.70 11.11
N PRO A 92 -13.13 -9.76 11.60
CA PRO A 92 -14.07 -10.81 11.21
C PRO A 92 -14.22 -10.88 9.68
N ALA A 93 -14.20 -12.09 9.14
CA ALA A 93 -14.34 -12.29 7.70
C ALA A 93 -15.76 -11.90 7.21
N LEU A 94 -15.86 -11.49 5.95
CA LEU A 94 -17.13 -11.44 5.26
C LEU A 94 -17.66 -12.86 5.00
N GLU A 95 -18.97 -13.00 5.02
CA GLU A 95 -19.59 -14.21 4.47
C GLU A 95 -19.34 -14.28 2.96
N PRO A 96 -19.14 -15.48 2.37
CA PRO A 96 -18.90 -15.62 0.94
C PRO A 96 -20.03 -15.07 0.05
N THR A 97 -21.23 -14.95 0.59
CA THR A 97 -22.44 -14.42 -0.07
C THR A 97 -22.66 -12.93 0.16
N ASP A 98 -21.81 -12.27 0.95
CA ASP A 98 -21.89 -10.83 1.18
C ASP A 98 -21.59 -10.08 -0.13
N GLU A 99 -22.41 -9.06 -0.44
CA GLU A 99 -22.25 -8.24 -1.65
C GLU A 99 -20.88 -7.52 -1.75
N ARG A 100 -20.21 -7.34 -0.61
CA ARG A 100 -18.87 -6.76 -0.53
C ARG A 100 -17.75 -7.77 -0.77
N ALA A 101 -18.07 -9.06 -0.85
CA ALA A 101 -17.09 -10.10 -1.17
C ALA A 101 -16.56 -9.88 -2.61
N PRO A 102 -15.26 -10.13 -2.85
CA PRO A 102 -14.64 -9.75 -4.12
C PRO A 102 -14.97 -10.69 -5.29
N PHE A 103 -15.75 -11.74 -5.08
CA PHE A 103 -15.88 -12.87 -5.99
C PHE A 103 -16.56 -12.56 -7.33
N ASP A 104 -17.50 -11.62 -7.34
CA ASP A 104 -18.25 -11.24 -8.54
C ASP A 104 -17.76 -9.92 -9.14
N ASP A 105 -16.69 -9.37 -8.61
CA ASP A 105 -16.10 -8.13 -9.10
C ASP A 105 -15.24 -8.41 -10.35
N PRO A 106 -15.53 -7.78 -11.51
CA PRO A 106 -14.82 -8.01 -12.76
C PRO A 106 -13.31 -7.71 -12.68
N ARG A 107 -12.87 -6.90 -11.72
CA ARG A 107 -11.44 -6.63 -11.49
C ARG A 107 -10.66 -7.89 -11.11
N TYR A 108 -11.33 -8.88 -10.56
CA TYR A 108 -10.74 -10.14 -10.09
C TYR A 108 -11.11 -11.36 -10.95
N ALA A 109 -11.76 -11.18 -12.10
CA ALA A 109 -12.24 -12.27 -12.94
C ALA A 109 -11.16 -13.30 -13.36
N LYS A 110 -9.89 -12.91 -13.34
CA LYS A 110 -8.74 -13.77 -13.67
C LYS A 110 -8.02 -14.32 -12.43
N VAL A 111 -8.49 -13.98 -11.24
CA VAL A 111 -7.88 -14.42 -9.97
C VAL A 111 -8.64 -15.63 -9.46
N PRO A 112 -7.96 -16.74 -9.14
CA PRO A 112 -8.60 -17.90 -8.51
C PRO A 112 -9.35 -17.46 -7.24
N ARG A 113 -10.58 -17.95 -7.08
CA ARG A 113 -11.48 -17.56 -5.99
C ARG A 113 -10.86 -17.78 -4.61
N GLU A 114 -10.12 -18.87 -4.46
CA GLU A 114 -9.42 -19.26 -3.24
C GLU A 114 -8.27 -18.31 -2.84
N GLN A 115 -7.80 -17.46 -3.76
CA GLN A 115 -6.78 -16.45 -3.48
C GLN A 115 -7.38 -15.11 -3.06
N LEU A 116 -8.68 -14.91 -3.26
CA LEU A 116 -9.35 -13.65 -2.94
C LEU A 116 -9.72 -13.61 -1.45
N PRO A 117 -9.26 -12.60 -0.70
CA PRO A 117 -9.48 -12.55 0.73
C PRO A 117 -10.91 -12.10 1.07
N LEU A 118 -11.48 -12.69 2.11
CA LEU A 118 -12.68 -12.21 2.79
C LEU A 118 -12.35 -11.38 4.04
N THR A 119 -11.11 -11.42 4.48
CA THR A 119 -10.49 -10.59 5.52
C THR A 119 -8.97 -10.74 5.44
N GLU A 120 -8.24 -9.75 5.95
CA GLU A 120 -6.78 -9.81 6.03
C GLU A 120 -6.27 -9.11 7.30
N CYS A 121 -5.25 -9.68 7.92
CA CYS A 121 -4.29 -8.96 8.75
C CYS A 121 -3.07 -8.53 7.90
N LEU A 122 -2.10 -7.84 8.49
CA LEU A 122 -0.91 -7.42 7.75
C LEU A 122 -0.07 -8.62 7.28
N LYS A 123 -0.01 -9.70 8.05
CA LYS A 123 0.66 -10.96 7.70
C LYS A 123 0.11 -11.54 6.39
N ASP A 124 -1.21 -11.54 6.23
CA ASP A 124 -1.86 -12.01 5.00
C ASP A 124 -1.51 -11.10 3.82
N THR A 125 -1.48 -9.78 4.07
CA THR A 125 -1.07 -8.79 3.07
C THR A 125 0.38 -9.02 2.62
N VAL A 126 1.30 -9.29 3.55
CA VAL A 126 2.69 -9.67 3.23
C VAL A 126 2.71 -10.92 2.35
N ALA A 127 1.99 -11.97 2.75
CA ALA A 127 1.95 -13.24 2.02
C ALA A 127 1.49 -13.10 0.56
N ARG A 128 0.57 -12.18 0.27
CA ARG A 128 0.11 -11.96 -1.11
C ARG A 128 0.93 -10.94 -1.92
N VAL A 129 1.63 -10.04 -1.25
CA VAL A 129 2.50 -9.05 -1.92
C VAL A 129 3.81 -9.68 -2.37
N LEU A 130 4.39 -10.56 -1.56
CA LEU A 130 5.71 -11.16 -1.83
C LEU A 130 5.80 -11.96 -3.14
N PRO A 131 4.81 -12.73 -3.59
CA PRO A 131 4.86 -13.35 -4.91
C PRO A 131 5.01 -12.33 -6.05
N LEU A 132 4.30 -11.19 -6.00
CA LEU A 132 4.47 -10.14 -7.01
C LEU A 132 5.86 -9.51 -6.95
N TRP A 133 6.39 -9.28 -5.75
CA TRP A 133 7.77 -8.83 -5.59
C TRP A 133 8.75 -9.80 -6.24
N ASN A 134 8.69 -11.08 -5.87
CA ASN A 134 9.66 -12.07 -6.31
C ASN A 134 9.58 -12.38 -7.81
N GLU A 135 8.37 -12.42 -8.37
CA GLU A 135 8.12 -12.87 -9.74
C GLU A 135 8.14 -11.76 -10.77
N SER A 136 7.95 -10.50 -10.36
CA SER A 136 7.81 -9.38 -11.29
C SER A 136 8.66 -8.16 -10.91
N ILE A 137 8.52 -7.62 -9.70
CA ILE A 137 9.19 -6.36 -9.33
C ILE A 137 10.70 -6.58 -9.17
N ALA A 138 11.12 -7.56 -8.40
CA ALA A 138 12.54 -7.85 -8.17
C ALA A 138 13.30 -8.19 -9.46
N PRO A 139 12.76 -9.00 -10.39
CA PRO A 139 13.39 -9.20 -11.70
C PRO A 139 13.54 -7.90 -12.52
N ALA A 140 12.55 -7.01 -12.47
CA ALA A 140 12.63 -5.73 -13.16
C ALA A 140 13.77 -4.85 -12.58
N VAL A 141 13.87 -4.78 -11.25
CA VAL A 141 14.95 -4.05 -10.56
C VAL A 141 16.32 -4.65 -10.87
N ARG A 142 16.47 -5.99 -10.83
CA ARG A 142 17.72 -6.67 -11.22
C ARG A 142 18.13 -6.42 -12.66
N ALA A 143 17.16 -6.21 -13.54
CA ALA A 143 17.42 -5.84 -14.93
C ALA A 143 17.83 -4.36 -15.10
N GLY A 144 18.03 -3.62 -14.02
CA GLY A 144 18.44 -2.21 -14.02
C GLY A 144 17.30 -1.23 -14.26
N LYS A 145 16.02 -1.68 -14.21
CA LYS A 145 14.88 -0.79 -14.39
C LYS A 145 14.62 0.05 -13.14
N GLN A 146 14.30 1.31 -13.38
CA GLN A 146 13.73 2.18 -12.36
C GLN A 146 12.23 1.92 -12.25
N VAL A 147 11.79 1.48 -11.06
CA VAL A 147 10.44 1.01 -10.81
C VAL A 147 9.67 2.02 -9.97
N LEU A 148 8.47 2.39 -10.41
CA LEU A 148 7.53 3.19 -9.65
C LEU A 148 6.40 2.30 -9.11
N ILE A 149 6.09 2.39 -7.82
CA ILE A 149 4.98 1.66 -7.19
C ILE A 149 4.01 2.67 -6.57
N ALA A 150 2.78 2.71 -7.08
CA ALA A 150 1.69 3.48 -6.50
C ALA A 150 0.64 2.52 -5.91
N ALA A 151 0.59 2.42 -4.58
CA ALA A 151 -0.23 1.43 -3.89
C ALA A 151 -0.90 2.01 -2.64
N HIS A 152 -1.00 1.24 -1.57
CA HIS A 152 -1.76 1.60 -0.37
C HIS A 152 -0.91 1.41 0.88
N GLY A 153 -1.34 2.03 1.98
CA GLY A 153 -0.60 2.00 3.23
C GLY A 153 -0.19 0.61 3.68
N ASN A 154 -1.10 -0.37 3.69
CA ASN A 154 -0.75 -1.71 4.16
C ASN A 154 0.03 -2.54 3.14
N SER A 155 -0.22 -2.42 1.83
CA SER A 155 0.59 -3.11 0.83
C SER A 155 2.02 -2.56 0.76
N LEU A 156 2.21 -1.25 0.93
CA LEU A 156 3.54 -0.65 1.05
C LEU A 156 4.24 -1.03 2.36
N ARG A 157 3.51 -1.07 3.49
CA ARG A 157 4.07 -1.57 4.76
C ARG A 157 4.55 -3.02 4.66
N ALA A 158 3.84 -3.84 3.88
CA ALA A 158 4.25 -5.22 3.61
C ALA A 158 5.60 -5.28 2.86
N LEU A 159 5.78 -4.45 1.84
CA LEU A 159 7.06 -4.34 1.11
C LEU A 159 8.19 -3.80 1.99
N ILE A 160 7.94 -2.73 2.74
CA ILE A 160 8.92 -2.13 3.66
C ILE A 160 9.34 -3.14 4.71
N LYS A 161 8.38 -3.86 5.33
CA LYS A 161 8.68 -4.91 6.30
C LYS A 161 9.65 -5.95 5.74
N TYR A 162 9.41 -6.38 4.50
CA TYR A 162 10.26 -7.36 3.84
C TYR A 162 11.65 -6.79 3.51
N LEU A 163 11.72 -5.60 2.92
CA LEU A 163 12.97 -4.98 2.49
C LEU A 163 13.88 -4.65 3.68
N ASP A 164 13.33 -4.06 4.73
CA ASP A 164 14.09 -3.60 5.90
C ASP A 164 14.24 -4.68 6.98
N GLY A 165 13.61 -5.85 6.81
CA GLY A 165 13.66 -6.92 7.80
C GLY A 165 12.99 -6.55 9.14
N ILE A 166 11.96 -5.69 9.11
CA ILE A 166 11.27 -5.22 10.32
C ILE A 166 10.57 -6.38 11.02
N SER A 167 10.69 -6.46 12.34
CA SER A 167 10.04 -7.50 13.15
C SER A 167 8.50 -7.38 13.13
N ASP A 168 7.81 -8.45 13.54
CA ASP A 168 6.35 -8.48 13.63
C ASP A 168 5.81 -7.48 14.67
N SER A 169 6.57 -7.24 15.74
CA SER A 169 6.24 -6.24 16.75
C SER A 169 6.46 -4.81 16.27
N ASP A 170 7.57 -4.56 15.57
CA ASP A 170 7.97 -3.20 15.21
C ASP A 170 7.16 -2.66 14.03
N ILE A 171 6.71 -3.52 13.12
CA ILE A 171 5.89 -3.11 11.98
C ILE A 171 4.58 -2.43 12.39
N VAL A 172 4.07 -2.73 13.57
CA VAL A 172 2.85 -2.11 14.11
C VAL A 172 3.00 -0.59 14.24
N GLY A 173 4.20 -0.13 14.57
CA GLY A 173 4.54 1.29 14.74
C GLY A 173 4.81 2.05 13.45
N LEU A 174 5.01 1.35 12.31
CA LEU A 174 5.34 2.01 11.05
C LEU A 174 4.13 2.75 10.46
N ASN A 175 4.29 4.05 10.23
CA ASN A 175 3.29 4.90 9.58
C ASN A 175 3.88 5.52 8.32
N ILE A 176 3.21 5.30 7.18
CA ILE A 176 3.61 5.83 5.88
C ILE A 176 2.78 7.08 5.62
N PRO A 177 3.41 8.26 5.37
CA PRO A 177 2.69 9.47 5.02
C PRO A 177 2.03 9.31 3.64
N ASN A 178 0.82 9.84 3.48
CA ASN A 178 0.13 9.82 2.20
C ASN A 178 0.75 10.83 1.24
N GLY A 179 0.86 10.43 -0.03
CA GLY A 179 1.28 11.33 -1.11
C GLY A 179 2.75 11.78 -1.05
N VAL A 180 3.57 11.16 -0.22
CA VAL A 180 5.00 11.45 -0.13
C VAL A 180 5.79 10.31 -0.76
N PRO A 181 6.63 10.59 -1.79
CA PRO A 181 7.47 9.55 -2.39
C PRO A 181 8.50 9.02 -1.39
N LEU A 182 8.58 7.70 -1.29
CA LEU A 182 9.61 6.98 -0.55
C LEU A 182 10.55 6.32 -1.56
N VAL A 183 11.81 6.68 -1.51
CA VAL A 183 12.86 6.14 -2.38
C VAL A 183 13.59 5.02 -1.66
N TYR A 184 13.80 3.91 -2.36
CA TYR A 184 14.69 2.83 -1.96
C TYR A 184 15.84 2.72 -2.96
N GLU A 185 17.05 2.72 -2.46
CA GLU A 185 18.24 2.34 -3.19
C GLU A 185 18.67 0.94 -2.74
N LEU A 186 18.74 0.02 -3.70
CA LEU A 186 18.99 -1.39 -3.44
C LEU A 186 20.34 -1.82 -4.02
N ASP A 187 21.02 -2.73 -3.33
CA ASP A 187 22.23 -3.36 -3.84
C ASP A 187 21.93 -4.46 -4.88
N GLU A 188 22.94 -5.12 -5.39
CA GLU A 188 22.85 -6.23 -6.35
C GLU A 188 22.04 -7.43 -5.83
N ASN A 189 21.96 -7.57 -4.51
CA ASN A 189 21.18 -8.61 -3.82
C ASN A 189 19.76 -8.14 -3.44
N LEU A 190 19.37 -6.95 -3.90
CA LEU A 190 18.10 -6.26 -3.57
C LEU A 190 17.97 -5.96 -2.07
N LYS A 191 19.07 -5.77 -1.38
CA LYS A 191 19.09 -5.28 -0.01
C LYS A 191 19.11 -3.76 0.01
N PRO A 192 18.35 -3.10 0.91
CA PRO A 192 18.39 -1.65 1.04
C PRO A 192 19.80 -1.16 1.41
N ILE A 193 20.35 -0.28 0.57
CA ILE A 193 21.52 0.53 0.89
C ILE A 193 21.06 1.69 1.76
N GLN A 194 20.02 2.36 1.31
CA GLN A 194 19.32 3.43 2.04
C GLN A 194 17.88 3.58 1.54
N HIS A 195 17.07 4.24 2.34
CA HIS A 195 15.77 4.74 1.92
C HIS A 195 15.50 6.12 2.55
N TYR A 196 14.70 6.93 1.89
CA TYR A 196 14.36 8.28 2.35
C TYR A 196 13.08 8.79 1.68
N TYR A 197 12.41 9.68 2.38
CA TYR A 197 11.27 10.40 1.82
C TYR A 197 11.73 11.67 1.08
N LEU A 198 11.10 11.97 -0.06
CA LEU A 198 11.31 13.21 -0.79
C LEU A 198 10.40 14.31 -0.23
N GLY A 199 10.94 15.53 -0.10
CA GLY A 199 10.20 16.70 0.33
C GLY A 199 10.66 17.26 1.68
N ASP A 200 9.87 18.16 2.22
CA ASP A 200 10.13 18.82 3.50
C ASP A 200 10.00 17.86 4.67
N GLN A 201 11.08 17.69 5.44
CA GLN A 201 11.16 16.69 6.51
C GLN A 201 10.21 16.99 7.67
N ASP A 202 9.95 18.25 7.98
CA ASP A 202 9.00 18.62 9.05
C ASP A 202 7.57 18.32 8.62
N ALA A 203 7.21 18.61 7.37
CA ALA A 203 5.91 18.27 6.80
C ALA A 203 5.71 16.75 6.76
N ILE A 204 6.74 15.97 6.43
CA ILE A 204 6.72 14.50 6.43
C ILE A 204 6.47 13.96 7.84
N ALA A 205 7.20 14.46 8.84
CA ALA A 205 7.02 14.06 10.24
C ALA A 205 5.60 14.36 10.74
N MET A 206 5.05 15.52 10.38
CA MET A 206 3.66 15.89 10.69
C MET A 206 2.66 14.94 10.02
N ALA A 207 2.87 14.59 8.76
CA ALA A 207 2.02 13.66 8.01
C ALA A 207 2.07 12.24 8.61
N GLN A 208 3.24 11.75 9.02
CA GLN A 208 3.39 10.46 9.72
C GLN A 208 2.64 10.47 11.07
N ALA A 209 2.76 11.54 11.84
CA ALA A 209 2.03 11.70 13.10
C ALA A 209 0.50 11.75 12.89
N ALA A 210 0.04 12.37 11.82
CA ALA A 210 -1.39 12.37 11.46
C ALA A 210 -1.91 10.97 11.13
N VAL A 211 -1.15 10.17 10.39
CA VAL A 211 -1.49 8.76 10.09
C VAL A 211 -1.52 7.92 11.38
N ALA A 212 -0.57 8.14 12.29
CA ALA A 212 -0.55 7.47 13.59
C ALA A 212 -1.81 7.76 14.42
N LYS A 213 -2.26 9.02 14.42
CA LYS A 213 -3.50 9.44 15.12
C LYS A 213 -4.76 8.82 14.50
N GLN A 214 -4.82 8.66 13.18
CA GLN A 214 -5.97 8.04 12.50
C GLN A 214 -6.16 6.56 12.88
N GLY A 215 -5.13 5.90 13.35
CA GLY A 215 -5.19 4.52 13.82
C GLY A 215 -5.60 4.38 15.29
N LYS A 216 -5.49 5.44 16.07
CA LYS A 216 -6.08 5.52 17.40
C LYS A 216 -7.48 6.09 17.18
N ALA A 217 -8.51 5.36 17.57
CA ALA A 217 -9.85 5.91 17.58
C ALA A 217 -9.84 7.17 18.46
N GLY A 218 -10.24 8.28 17.90
CA GLY A 218 -10.56 9.48 18.66
C GLY A 218 -11.95 9.34 19.22
#